data_5eed97799b1e3cdcb87d50d679839dd5
#
_entry.id   5eed97799b1e3cdcb87d50d679839dd5
#
_cell.length_a   1.000
_cell.length_b   1.000
_cell.length_c   1.000
_cell.angle_alpha   90.00
_cell.angle_beta   90.00
_cell.angle_gamma   90.00
#
_symmetry.space_group_name_H-M   'P 1'
#
loop_
_entity.id
_entity.type
_entity.pdbx_description
1 polymer ?
#
loop_
_entity_poly.entity_id
_entity_poly.type
_entity_poly.pdbx_seq_one_letter_code
_entity_poly.pdbx_strand_id
1 'polypeptide(L)'
;MTADAVLERIDRDLPASLDRLFALLRIPSISTDPAHAADCRAAADWLVAELRDLGFEAARHDTPGHPMVVGTTGGEGARLLFYGHYDVQPVDPLDLWA
;
A
#
# COMPACT_ATOMS: atom_id res chain seq x y z
N MET A 1 -5.46 -25.00 -2.57
CA MET A 1 -5.72 -24.01 -3.64
C MET A 1 -4.66 -24.18 -4.72
N THR A 2 -5.06 -24.30 -5.97
CA THR A 2 -4.16 -24.45 -7.09
C THR A 2 -3.72 -23.08 -7.64
N ALA A 3 -2.61 -23.06 -8.36
CA ALA A 3 -2.16 -21.83 -9.05
C ALA A 3 -3.22 -21.32 -10.03
N ASP A 4 -3.87 -22.22 -10.78
CA ASP A 4 -4.92 -21.83 -11.73
C ASP A 4 -6.11 -21.17 -11.02
N ALA A 5 -6.54 -21.67 -9.89
CA ALA A 5 -7.62 -21.05 -9.11
C ALA A 5 -7.23 -19.66 -8.60
N VAL A 6 -5.97 -19.44 -8.25
CA VAL A 6 -5.46 -18.12 -7.87
C VAL A 6 -5.46 -17.17 -9.05
N LEU A 7 -4.99 -17.62 -10.22
CA LEU A 7 -4.97 -16.80 -11.43
C LEU A 7 -6.37 -16.41 -11.88
N GLU A 8 -7.32 -17.36 -11.88
CA GLU A 8 -8.73 -17.08 -12.19
C GLU A 8 -9.32 -16.03 -11.24
N ARG A 9 -8.97 -16.10 -9.96
CA ARG A 9 -9.42 -15.09 -9.00
C ARG A 9 -8.83 -13.72 -9.27
N ILE A 10 -7.54 -13.65 -9.62
CA ILE A 10 -6.88 -12.39 -9.99
C ILE A 10 -7.59 -11.75 -11.18
N ASP A 11 -7.85 -12.53 -12.23
CA ASP A 11 -8.51 -12.03 -13.44
C ASP A 11 -9.93 -11.54 -13.14
N ARG A 12 -10.68 -12.30 -12.35
CA ARG A 12 -12.05 -11.94 -11.97
C ARG A 12 -12.10 -10.67 -11.13
N ASP A 13 -11.17 -10.53 -10.19
CA ASP A 13 -11.18 -9.45 -9.22
C ASP A 13 -10.35 -8.22 -9.68
N LEU A 14 -9.79 -8.26 -10.90
CA LEU A 14 -8.94 -7.19 -11.44
C LEU A 14 -9.58 -5.80 -11.38
N PRO A 15 -10.85 -5.58 -11.76
CA PRO A 15 -11.46 -4.26 -11.66
C PRO A 15 -11.45 -3.70 -10.24
N ALA A 16 -11.78 -4.52 -9.24
CA ALA A 16 -11.76 -4.12 -7.83
C ALA A 16 -10.33 -3.85 -7.33
N SER A 17 -9.36 -4.62 -7.82
CA SER A 17 -7.95 -4.42 -7.50
C SER A 17 -7.42 -3.10 -8.06
N LEU A 18 -7.82 -2.73 -9.27
CA LEU A 18 -7.48 -1.44 -9.87
C LEU A 18 -8.12 -0.28 -9.11
N ASP A 19 -9.37 -0.41 -8.67
CA ASP A 19 -10.03 0.62 -7.86
C ASP A 19 -9.29 0.87 -6.55
N ARG A 20 -8.80 -0.20 -5.89
CA ARG A 20 -7.97 -0.06 -4.69
C ARG A 20 -6.65 0.62 -4.97
N LEU A 21 -5.99 0.26 -6.06
CA LEU A 21 -4.74 0.92 -6.48
C LEU A 21 -4.97 2.42 -6.72
N PHE A 22 -6.04 2.76 -7.42
CA PHE A 22 -6.37 4.16 -7.69
C PHE A 22 -6.70 4.94 -6.42
N ALA A 23 -7.35 4.31 -5.45
CA ALA A 23 -7.61 4.93 -4.15
C ALA A 23 -6.31 5.28 -3.42
N LEU A 24 -5.33 4.38 -3.42
CA LEU A 24 -4.00 4.65 -2.86
C LEU A 24 -3.29 5.78 -3.62
N LEU A 25 -3.32 5.75 -4.95
CA LEU A 25 -2.64 6.74 -5.79
C LEU A 25 -3.24 8.14 -5.70
N ARG A 26 -4.50 8.28 -5.26
CA ARG A 26 -5.11 9.59 -5.00
C ARG A 26 -4.60 10.26 -3.74
N ILE A 27 -3.94 9.53 -2.86
CA ILE A 27 -3.30 10.10 -1.68
C ILE A 27 -1.91 10.62 -2.10
N PRO A 28 -1.65 11.93 -2.06
CA PRO A 28 -0.39 12.48 -2.54
C PRO A 28 0.74 12.27 -1.51
N SER A 29 1.15 11.03 -1.34
CA SER A 29 2.18 10.62 -0.38
C SER A 29 3.60 10.98 -0.83
N ILE A 30 3.81 12.26 -1.10
CA ILE A 30 5.10 12.80 -1.57
C ILE A 30 6.04 12.94 -0.37
N SER A 31 6.91 11.97 -0.19
CA SER A 31 7.74 11.84 1.01
C SER A 31 8.81 12.92 1.15
N THR A 32 9.25 13.50 0.05
CA THR A 32 10.30 14.53 0.05
C THR A 32 9.79 15.94 0.32
N ASP A 33 8.48 16.13 0.35
CA ASP A 33 7.86 17.42 0.60
C ASP A 33 7.23 17.46 2.00
N PRO A 34 7.72 18.29 2.92
CA PRO A 34 7.14 18.39 4.27
C PRO A 34 5.66 18.78 4.29
N ALA A 35 5.18 19.48 3.26
CA ALA A 35 3.76 19.83 3.13
C ALA A 35 2.86 18.59 2.96
N HIS A 36 3.41 17.47 2.52
CA HIS A 36 2.71 16.20 2.33
C HIS A 36 2.96 15.17 3.44
N ALA A 37 3.51 15.60 4.59
CA ALA A 37 3.75 14.68 5.71
C ALA A 37 2.44 14.04 6.22
N ALA A 38 1.35 14.80 6.29
CA ALA A 38 0.04 14.27 6.66
C ALA A 38 -0.51 13.28 5.61
N ASP A 39 -0.24 13.51 4.33
CA ASP A 39 -0.63 12.59 3.26
C ASP A 39 0.14 11.27 3.35
N CYS A 40 1.41 11.30 3.72
CA CYS A 40 2.18 10.08 3.96
C CYS A 40 1.58 9.27 5.12
N ARG A 41 1.17 9.93 6.20
CA ARG A 41 0.46 9.24 7.30
C ARG A 41 -0.88 8.68 6.84
N ALA A 42 -1.63 9.42 6.04
CA ALA A 42 -2.90 8.96 5.49
C ALA A 42 -2.72 7.72 4.60
N ALA A 43 -1.69 7.69 3.77
CA ALA A 43 -1.36 6.53 2.95
C ALA A 43 -0.98 5.32 3.81
N ALA A 44 -0.20 5.53 4.87
CA ALA A 44 0.14 4.47 5.82
C ALA A 44 -1.11 3.91 6.52
N ASP A 45 -2.01 4.77 6.97
CA ASP A 45 -3.26 4.35 7.60
C ASP A 45 -4.17 3.60 6.62
N TRP A 46 -4.22 4.02 5.37
CA TRP A 46 -4.95 3.31 4.31
C TRP A 46 -4.41 1.89 4.12
N LEU A 47 -3.09 1.72 4.08
CA LEU A 47 -2.45 0.41 3.96
C LEU A 47 -2.72 -0.48 5.17
N VAL A 48 -2.71 0.09 6.37
CA VAL A 48 -3.07 -0.67 7.59
C VAL A 48 -4.49 -1.21 7.48
N ALA A 49 -5.44 -0.39 7.03
CA ALA A 49 -6.82 -0.82 6.84
C ALA A 49 -6.94 -1.93 5.80
N GLU A 50 -6.26 -1.80 4.66
CA GLU A 50 -6.25 -2.84 3.62
C GLU A 50 -5.68 -4.17 4.12
N LEU A 51 -4.57 -4.12 4.86
CA LEU A 51 -3.97 -5.33 5.43
C LEU A 51 -4.88 -5.98 6.45
N ARG A 52 -5.54 -5.20 7.30
CA ARG A 52 -6.52 -5.73 8.28
C ARG A 52 -7.72 -6.38 7.60
N ASP A 53 -8.20 -5.79 6.52
CA ASP A 53 -9.30 -6.38 5.73
C ASP A 53 -8.92 -7.71 5.11
N LEU A 54 -7.63 -7.92 4.83
CA LEU A 54 -7.09 -9.19 4.36
C LEU A 54 -6.85 -10.21 5.50
N GLY A 55 -7.06 -9.83 6.75
CA GLY A 55 -6.87 -10.71 7.91
C GLY A 55 -5.49 -10.61 8.56
N PHE A 56 -4.67 -9.65 8.17
CA PHE A 56 -3.38 -9.43 8.83
C PHE A 56 -3.55 -8.68 10.14
N GLU A 57 -2.68 -8.96 11.10
CA GLU A 57 -2.42 -8.05 12.21
C GLU A 57 -1.50 -6.96 11.68
N ALA A 58 -2.02 -5.75 11.56
CA ALA A 58 -1.29 -4.64 10.96
C ALA A 58 -1.34 -3.40 11.84
N ALA A 59 -0.25 -2.64 11.83
CA ALA A 59 -0.13 -1.39 12.54
C ALA A 59 0.79 -0.43 11.82
N ARG A 60 0.55 0.86 12.04
CA ARG A 60 1.47 1.92 11.70
C ARG A 60 2.47 2.13 12.83
N HIS A 61 3.73 2.21 12.48
CA HIS A 61 4.82 2.51 13.41
C HIS A 61 5.43 3.85 13.05
N ASP A 62 5.30 4.81 13.94
CA ASP A 62 5.90 6.13 13.75
C ASP A 62 7.41 6.05 13.91
N THR A 63 8.11 6.81 13.08
CA THR A 63 9.58 6.90 13.05
C THR A 63 9.99 8.37 13.08
N PRO A 64 11.28 8.70 13.24
CA PRO A 64 11.75 10.08 13.06
C PRO A 64 11.48 10.63 11.66
N GLY A 65 11.34 9.75 10.66
CA GLY A 65 10.88 10.08 9.30
C GLY A 65 9.40 9.79 9.11
N HIS A 66 9.06 9.21 7.96
CA HIS A 66 7.69 8.79 7.66
C HIS A 66 7.33 7.46 8.36
N PRO A 67 6.04 7.21 8.61
CA PRO A 67 5.65 5.98 9.29
C PRO A 67 5.97 4.72 8.48
N MET A 68 6.24 3.65 9.18
CA MET A 68 6.30 2.30 8.61
C MET A 68 5.00 1.56 8.87
N VAL A 69 4.60 0.74 7.92
CA VAL A 69 3.48 -0.19 8.07
C VAL A 69 4.03 -1.60 8.16
N VAL A 70 3.62 -2.31 9.19
CA VAL A 70 3.99 -3.72 9.37
C VAL A 70 2.71 -4.53 9.54
N GLY A 71 2.57 -5.56 8.73
CA GLY A 71 1.48 -6.51 8.83
C GLY A 71 2.02 -7.93 8.89
N THR A 72 1.47 -8.74 9.77
CA THR A 72 1.84 -10.14 9.91
C THR A 72 0.60 -11.02 9.92
N THR A 73 0.74 -12.22 9.41
CA THR A 73 -0.30 -13.23 9.51
C THR A 73 0.28 -14.49 10.14
N GLY A 74 -0.52 -15.16 10.95
CA GLY A 74 -0.10 -16.40 11.61
C GLY A 74 -0.05 -17.56 10.65
N GLY A 75 0.57 -18.63 11.09
CA GLY A 75 0.65 -19.89 10.35
C GLY A 75 1.91 -20.67 10.71
N GLU A 76 1.88 -21.94 10.39
CA GLU A 76 3.03 -22.84 10.49
C GLU A 76 3.72 -22.94 9.12
N GLY A 77 5.01 -23.22 9.13
CA GLY A 77 5.80 -23.41 7.92
C GLY A 77 6.68 -22.21 7.56
N ALA A 78 7.05 -22.13 6.29
CA ALA A 78 7.93 -21.11 5.79
C ALA A 78 7.29 -19.70 5.88
N ARG A 79 8.11 -18.72 6.21
CA ARG A 79 7.69 -17.30 6.24
C ARG A 79 8.16 -16.62 4.97
N LEU A 80 7.25 -15.84 4.40
CA LEU A 80 7.52 -14.97 3.27
C LEU A 80 7.48 -13.52 3.74
N LEU A 81 8.55 -12.77 3.46
CA LEU A 81 8.59 -11.35 3.71
C LEU A 81 8.32 -10.60 2.40
N PHE A 82 7.26 -9.82 2.40
CA PHE A 82 6.99 -8.83 1.37
C PHE A 82 7.54 -7.46 1.80
N TYR A 83 8.23 -6.80 0.89
CA TYR A 83 8.69 -5.43 1.07
C TYR A 83 8.19 -4.55 -0.07
N GLY A 84 7.78 -3.32 0.26
CA GLY A 84 7.41 -2.31 -0.70
C GLY A 84 7.47 -0.92 -0.08
N HIS A 85 7.36 0.10 -0.89
CA HIS A 85 7.24 1.48 -0.43
C HIS A 85 5.89 2.05 -0.88
N TYR A 86 5.37 3.03 -0.14
CA TYR A 86 4.07 3.64 -0.41
C TYR A 86 4.16 5.11 -0.82
N ASP A 87 5.36 5.68 -0.78
CA ASP A 87 5.57 7.05 -1.19
C ASP A 87 5.68 7.20 -2.71
N VAL A 88 5.45 8.41 -3.17
CA VAL A 88 5.60 8.80 -4.56
C VAL A 88 6.52 10.01 -4.67
N GLN A 89 7.05 10.21 -5.86
CA GLN A 89 7.91 11.36 -6.17
C GLN A 89 7.08 12.61 -6.42
N PRO A 90 7.69 13.82 -6.28
CA PRO A 90 7.08 15.05 -6.76
C PRO A 90 6.72 14.96 -8.24
N VAL A 91 5.62 15.59 -8.62
CA VAL A 91 5.10 15.53 -9.99
C VAL A 91 5.74 16.59 -10.94
N ASP A 92 6.64 17.37 -10.44
CA ASP A 92 7.31 18.42 -11.23
C ASP A 92 8.19 17.85 -12.36
N PRO A 93 8.24 18.52 -13.50
CA PRO A 93 7.44 19.70 -13.88
C PRO A 93 6.04 19.31 -14.39
N LEU A 94 5.01 19.95 -13.83
CA LEU A 94 3.60 19.67 -14.16
C LEU A 94 3.26 19.90 -15.64
N ASP A 95 3.89 20.88 -16.25
CA ASP A 95 3.63 21.28 -17.65
C ASP A 95 4.09 20.24 -18.69
N LEU A 96 4.87 19.24 -18.26
CA LEU A 96 5.28 18.14 -19.14
C LEU A 96 4.35 16.92 -19.09
N TRP A 97 3.37 16.94 -18.20
CA TRP A 97 2.38 15.86 -18.15
C TRP A 97 1.30 16.05 -19.22
N ALA A 98 0.93 14.97 -19.89
CA ALA A 98 -0.12 14.96 -20.90
C ALA A 98 -1.53 14.90 -20.29
#